data_0012fd704d275ec26f1111433e26aaeb
#
_entry.id   0012fd704d275ec26f1111433e26aaeb
#
_cell.length_a   1.000
_cell.length_b   1.000
_cell.length_c   1.000
_cell.angle_alpha   90.00
_cell.angle_beta   90.00
_cell.angle_gamma   90.00
#
_symmetry.space_group_name_H-M   'P 1'
#
loop_
_entity.id
_entity.type
_entity.pdbx_description
1 polymer ?
#
loop_
_entity_poly.entity_id
_entity_poly.type
_entity_poly.pdbx_seq_one_letter_code
_entity_poly.pdbx_strand_id
1 'polypeptide(L)'
;MESIAVKLAFIGAAGIAAQWVAWRLRLPAIALLLAAGFIAGPVTGFIEPARDFGSVYKPAIGLAVAIILFEGGLTLNFHEIRETSKAVRRIVIFGGPLTWLGAALAAHFIGGLTWTVSIILGAILIVTGPTVIMPLLRTARLPRRPASLLRWEAIIVDPIGAIFAVIAYEGAVSLAEGHGLMEVAMRLGGAIIIGTVIALATSRLIAAAFVRGLVPE
;
A
#
# COMPACT_ATOMS: atom_id res chain seq x y z
N MET A 1 11.92 30.38 -8.80
CA MET A 1 10.80 29.46 -8.48
C MET A 1 10.45 28.71 -9.75
N GLU A 2 10.88 27.47 -9.86
CA GLU A 2 10.44 26.62 -10.97
C GLU A 2 8.93 26.38 -10.85
N SER A 3 8.23 26.46 -11.97
CA SER A 3 6.79 26.30 -11.97
C SER A 3 6.42 24.87 -11.56
N ILE A 4 5.33 24.71 -10.80
CA ILE A 4 4.77 23.40 -10.43
C ILE A 4 4.62 22.50 -11.66
N ALA A 5 4.30 23.10 -12.83
CA ALA A 5 4.17 22.37 -14.09
C ALA A 5 5.48 21.70 -14.53
N VAL A 6 6.63 22.35 -14.36
CA VAL A 6 7.95 21.78 -14.68
C VAL A 6 8.25 20.59 -13.75
N LYS A 7 7.97 20.72 -12.46
CA LYS A 7 8.16 19.63 -11.48
C LYS A 7 7.25 18.44 -11.76
N LEU A 8 5.99 18.67 -12.10
CA LEU A 8 5.06 17.61 -12.50
C LEU A 8 5.50 16.92 -13.80
N ALA A 9 5.93 17.69 -14.79
CA ALA A 9 6.47 17.14 -16.04
C ALA A 9 7.72 16.30 -15.78
N PHE A 10 8.61 16.77 -14.90
CA PHE A 10 9.79 16.01 -14.49
C PHE A 10 9.42 14.69 -13.79
N ILE A 11 8.47 14.71 -12.83
CA ILE A 11 8.00 13.51 -12.13
C ILE A 11 7.47 12.50 -13.14
N GLY A 12 6.62 12.93 -14.08
CA GLY A 12 6.09 12.07 -15.13
C GLY A 12 7.18 11.49 -16.03
N ALA A 13 8.11 12.33 -16.51
CA ALA A 13 9.22 11.90 -17.36
C ALA A 13 10.17 10.93 -16.62
N ALA A 14 10.53 11.24 -15.38
CA ALA A 14 11.38 10.40 -14.54
C ALA A 14 10.70 9.04 -14.24
N GLY A 15 9.37 9.06 -14.01
CA GLY A 15 8.58 7.85 -13.81
C GLY A 15 8.60 6.94 -15.04
N ILE A 16 8.35 7.50 -16.22
CA ILE A 16 8.39 6.77 -17.50
C ILE A 16 9.81 6.23 -17.77
N ALA A 17 10.84 7.06 -17.56
CA ALA A 17 12.22 6.67 -17.74
C ALA A 17 12.63 5.54 -16.81
N ALA A 18 12.29 5.63 -15.51
CA ALA A 18 12.56 4.59 -14.52
C ALA A 18 11.85 3.28 -14.90
N GLN A 19 10.62 3.34 -15.37
CA GLN A 19 9.88 2.16 -15.80
C GLN A 19 10.47 1.52 -17.06
N TRP A 20 10.91 2.34 -18.02
CA TRP A 20 11.59 1.85 -19.22
C TRP A 20 12.93 1.18 -18.89
N VAL A 21 13.74 1.79 -18.02
CA VAL A 21 15.01 1.23 -17.55
C VAL A 21 14.78 -0.09 -16.79
N ALA A 22 13.77 -0.13 -15.91
CA ALA A 22 13.36 -1.33 -15.18
C ALA A 22 13.04 -2.48 -16.13
N TRP A 23 12.23 -2.21 -17.16
CA TRP A 23 11.90 -3.18 -18.18
C TRP A 23 13.16 -3.66 -18.93
N ARG A 24 14.04 -2.74 -19.31
CA ARG A 24 15.27 -3.06 -20.05
C ARG A 24 16.24 -3.91 -19.24
N LEU A 25 16.38 -3.62 -17.94
CA LEU A 25 17.28 -4.31 -17.02
C LEU A 25 16.65 -5.52 -16.32
N ARG A 26 15.35 -5.79 -16.55
CA ARG A 26 14.56 -6.83 -15.86
C ARG A 26 14.55 -6.65 -14.33
N LEU A 27 14.57 -5.41 -13.87
CA LEU A 27 14.47 -5.05 -12.47
C LEU A 27 13.03 -4.69 -12.09
N PRO A 28 12.66 -4.79 -10.80
CA PRO A 28 11.36 -4.30 -10.34
C PRO A 28 11.26 -2.78 -10.56
N ALA A 29 10.24 -2.32 -11.30
CA ALA A 29 10.05 -0.90 -11.61
C ALA A 29 9.95 -0.04 -10.34
N ILE A 30 9.30 -0.55 -9.31
CA ILE A 30 9.13 0.11 -8.00
C ILE A 30 10.46 0.49 -7.35
N ALA A 31 11.50 -0.35 -7.46
CA ALA A 31 12.81 -0.04 -6.90
C ALA A 31 13.48 1.15 -7.61
N LEU A 32 13.38 1.22 -8.93
CA LEU A 32 13.93 2.33 -9.69
C LEU A 32 13.11 3.61 -9.53
N LEU A 33 11.78 3.52 -9.42
CA LEU A 33 10.90 4.64 -9.12
C LEU A 33 11.23 5.24 -7.74
N LEU A 34 11.44 4.39 -6.74
CA LEU A 34 11.83 4.81 -5.40
C LEU A 34 13.20 5.50 -5.42
N ALA A 35 14.18 4.90 -6.10
CA ALA A 35 15.51 5.48 -6.25
C ALA A 35 15.47 6.85 -6.96
N ALA A 36 14.71 6.95 -8.06
CA ALA A 36 14.52 8.21 -8.77
C ALA A 36 13.86 9.29 -7.88
N GLY A 37 12.83 8.92 -7.13
CA GLY A 37 12.17 9.82 -6.17
C GLY A 37 13.09 10.25 -5.05
N PHE A 38 13.92 9.35 -4.51
CA PHE A 38 14.88 9.66 -3.47
C PHE A 38 15.99 10.60 -3.97
N ILE A 39 16.47 10.39 -5.20
CA ILE A 39 17.45 11.29 -5.82
C ILE A 39 16.85 12.67 -6.06
N ALA A 40 15.64 12.72 -6.65
CA ALA A 40 14.99 13.99 -6.98
C ALA A 40 14.53 14.78 -5.74
N GLY A 41 14.23 14.11 -4.64
CA GLY A 41 13.83 14.72 -3.37
C GLY A 41 14.99 14.93 -2.42
N PRO A 42 15.22 14.01 -1.45
CA PRO A 42 16.16 14.19 -0.35
C PRO A 42 17.62 14.46 -0.78
N VAL A 43 18.07 13.88 -1.90
CA VAL A 43 19.47 14.02 -2.33
C VAL A 43 19.72 15.34 -3.03
N THR A 44 18.88 15.73 -3.99
CA THR A 44 19.09 16.94 -4.79
C THR A 44 18.31 18.16 -4.29
N GLY A 45 17.29 17.95 -3.45
CA GLY A 45 16.38 19.02 -3.02
C GLY A 45 15.55 19.63 -4.16
N PHE A 46 15.55 19.00 -5.36
CA PHE A 46 14.83 19.51 -6.51
C PHE A 46 13.32 19.48 -6.32
N ILE A 47 12.83 18.40 -5.69
CA ILE A 47 11.42 18.24 -5.33
C ILE A 47 11.29 18.19 -3.81
N GLU A 48 10.60 19.18 -3.27
CA GLU A 48 10.15 19.20 -1.86
C GLU A 48 8.64 19.15 -1.82
N PRO A 49 8.03 17.96 -1.72
CA PRO A 49 6.60 17.78 -1.95
C PRO A 49 5.71 18.68 -1.08
N ALA A 50 6.04 18.84 0.19
CA ALA A 50 5.25 19.66 1.11
C ALA A 50 5.34 21.15 0.77
N ARG A 51 6.50 21.64 0.34
CA ARG A 51 6.72 23.04 -0.07
C ARG A 51 6.14 23.32 -1.44
N ASP A 52 6.38 22.42 -2.39
CA ASP A 52 6.06 22.63 -3.79
C ASP A 52 4.57 22.49 -4.09
N PHE A 53 3.90 21.55 -3.43
CA PHE A 53 2.47 21.27 -3.62
C PHE A 53 1.57 21.79 -2.48
N GLY A 54 2.16 22.26 -1.37
CA GLY A 54 1.45 22.89 -0.27
C GLY A 54 0.29 22.03 0.25
N SER A 55 -0.89 22.64 0.37
CA SER A 55 -2.10 21.98 0.92
C SER A 55 -2.66 20.86 0.04
N VAL A 56 -2.31 20.81 -1.26
CA VAL A 56 -2.78 19.79 -2.20
C VAL A 56 -2.01 18.47 -2.04
N TYR A 57 -0.81 18.51 -1.46
CA TYR A 57 0.07 17.34 -1.33
C TYR A 57 -0.59 16.16 -0.60
N LYS A 58 -1.09 16.39 0.62
CA LYS A 58 -1.72 15.33 1.42
C LYS A 58 -2.98 14.75 0.77
N PRO A 59 -3.96 15.58 0.29
CA PRO A 59 -5.11 15.06 -0.43
C PRO A 59 -4.76 14.29 -1.70
N ALA A 60 -3.76 14.74 -2.47
CA ALA A 60 -3.33 14.06 -3.69
C ALA A 60 -2.75 12.67 -3.39
N ILE A 61 -1.91 12.53 -2.35
CA ILE A 61 -1.41 11.23 -1.92
C ILE A 61 -2.56 10.35 -1.43
N GLY A 62 -3.46 10.89 -0.61
CA GLY A 62 -4.63 10.15 -0.13
C GLY A 62 -5.48 9.59 -1.27
N LEU A 63 -5.71 10.40 -2.31
CA LEU A 63 -6.43 9.96 -3.50
C LEU A 63 -5.66 8.87 -4.28
N ALA A 64 -4.35 9.05 -4.47
CA ALA A 64 -3.52 8.05 -5.15
C ALA A 64 -3.53 6.70 -4.42
N VAL A 65 -3.39 6.72 -3.09
CA VAL A 65 -3.47 5.51 -2.25
C VAL A 65 -4.86 4.88 -2.34
N ALA A 66 -5.93 5.68 -2.31
CA ALA A 66 -7.30 5.17 -2.45
C ALA A 66 -7.52 4.48 -3.79
N ILE A 67 -6.98 5.02 -4.90
CA ILE A 67 -7.06 4.40 -6.23
C ILE A 67 -6.30 3.06 -6.25
N ILE A 68 -5.10 3.01 -5.70
CA ILE A 68 -4.30 1.77 -5.63
C ILE A 68 -5.01 0.71 -4.79
N LEU A 69 -5.57 1.09 -3.65
CA LEU A 69 -6.34 0.18 -2.79
C LEU A 69 -7.62 -0.32 -3.48
N PHE A 70 -8.29 0.55 -4.22
CA PHE A 70 -9.46 0.18 -5.00
C PHE A 70 -9.12 -0.81 -6.11
N GLU A 71 -8.06 -0.56 -6.87
CA GLU A 71 -7.55 -1.49 -7.90
C GLU A 71 -7.16 -2.85 -7.27
N GLY A 72 -6.42 -2.83 -6.16
CA GLY A 72 -6.09 -4.04 -5.39
C GLY A 72 -7.34 -4.79 -4.93
N GLY A 73 -8.35 -4.08 -4.46
CA GLY A 73 -9.64 -4.65 -4.07
C GLY A 73 -10.41 -5.30 -5.22
N LEU A 74 -10.37 -4.70 -6.42
CA LEU A 74 -11.02 -5.26 -7.61
C LEU A 74 -10.37 -6.57 -8.08
N THR A 75 -9.09 -6.78 -7.81
CA THR A 75 -8.39 -8.02 -8.17
C THR A 75 -8.69 -9.17 -7.21
N LEU A 76 -9.36 -8.91 -6.07
CA LEU A 76 -9.75 -9.91 -5.09
C LEU A 76 -10.93 -10.75 -5.59
N ASN A 77 -10.64 -11.97 -6.05
CA ASN A 77 -11.67 -12.95 -6.38
C ASN A 77 -12.00 -13.81 -5.15
N PHE A 78 -13.05 -13.44 -4.42
CA PHE A 78 -13.48 -14.16 -3.21
C PHE A 78 -13.84 -15.64 -3.45
N HIS A 79 -14.19 -16.01 -4.68
CA HIS A 79 -14.48 -17.40 -5.02
C HIS A 79 -13.21 -18.25 -5.05
N GLU A 80 -12.13 -17.74 -5.61
CA GLU A 80 -10.82 -18.41 -5.63
C GLU A 80 -10.19 -18.48 -4.22
N ILE A 81 -10.42 -17.48 -3.36
CA ILE A 81 -9.97 -17.49 -1.97
C ILE A 81 -10.60 -18.65 -1.18
N ARG A 82 -11.84 -19.00 -1.49
CA ARG A 82 -12.56 -20.10 -0.81
C ARG A 82 -11.94 -21.46 -1.12
N GLU A 83 -11.37 -21.63 -2.30
CA GLU A 83 -10.67 -22.85 -2.74
C GLU A 83 -9.18 -22.84 -2.35
N THR A 84 -8.58 -21.67 -2.19
CA THR A 84 -7.16 -21.50 -1.90
C THR A 84 -6.89 -21.68 -0.42
N SER A 85 -6.88 -22.91 -0.06
CA SER A 85 -6.31 -23.62 1.09
C SER A 85 -6.13 -22.85 2.41
N LYS A 86 -6.42 -23.60 3.47
CA LYS A 86 -6.07 -23.31 4.88
C LYS A 86 -4.66 -22.71 5.06
N ALA A 87 -3.73 -22.94 4.12
CA ALA A 87 -2.37 -22.45 4.15
C ALA A 87 -2.29 -20.91 3.95
N VAL A 88 -2.96 -20.36 2.92
CA VAL A 88 -2.98 -18.88 2.69
C VAL A 88 -3.61 -18.18 3.90
N ARG A 89 -4.74 -18.70 4.38
CA ARG A 89 -5.38 -18.14 5.57
C ARG A 89 -4.48 -18.14 6.80
N ARG A 90 -3.71 -19.22 7.01
CA ARG A 90 -2.75 -19.28 8.13
C ARG A 90 -1.61 -18.29 7.95
N ILE A 91 -1.07 -18.15 6.75
CA ILE A 91 0.01 -17.17 6.47
C ILE A 91 -0.52 -15.75 6.69
N VAL A 92 -1.70 -15.42 6.21
CA VAL A 92 -2.27 -14.07 6.39
C VAL A 92 -2.56 -13.79 7.88
N ILE A 93 -3.22 -14.72 8.58
CA ILE A 93 -3.64 -14.50 9.98
C ILE A 93 -2.45 -14.50 10.95
N PHE A 94 -1.46 -15.37 10.75
CA PHE A 94 -0.33 -15.49 11.65
C PHE A 94 0.94 -14.85 11.11
N GLY A 95 1.19 -14.93 9.81
CA GLY A 95 2.37 -14.36 9.18
C GLY A 95 2.40 -12.82 9.26
N GLY A 96 1.30 -12.16 8.96
CA GLY A 96 1.19 -10.70 9.07
C GLY A 96 1.55 -10.17 10.47
N PRO A 97 0.85 -10.60 11.54
CA PRO A 97 1.20 -10.20 12.92
C PRO A 97 2.61 -10.58 13.35
N LEU A 98 3.12 -11.76 12.97
CA LEU A 98 4.49 -12.17 13.27
C LEU A 98 5.52 -11.29 12.54
N THR A 99 5.29 -10.97 11.28
CA THR A 99 6.13 -10.05 10.51
C THR A 99 6.12 -8.66 11.13
N TRP A 100 4.94 -8.17 11.50
CA TRP A 100 4.82 -6.88 12.19
C TRP A 100 5.63 -6.84 13.47
N LEU A 101 5.39 -7.80 14.36
CA LEU A 101 6.09 -7.90 15.64
C LEU A 101 7.60 -8.03 15.43
N GLY A 102 8.05 -8.94 14.57
CA GLY A 102 9.46 -9.15 14.28
C GLY A 102 10.15 -7.92 13.69
N ALA A 103 9.50 -7.25 12.74
CA ALA A 103 10.01 -6.03 12.13
C ALA A 103 10.04 -4.85 13.12
N ALA A 104 9.00 -4.70 13.97
CA ALA A 104 8.98 -3.67 15.00
C ALA A 104 10.07 -3.89 16.06
N LEU A 105 10.26 -5.13 16.50
CA LEU A 105 11.33 -5.47 17.44
C LEU A 105 12.72 -5.24 16.82
N ALA A 106 12.93 -5.67 15.59
CA ALA A 106 14.19 -5.43 14.88
C ALA A 106 14.47 -3.93 14.70
N ALA A 107 13.47 -3.16 14.32
CA ALA A 107 13.57 -1.70 14.18
C ALA A 107 13.92 -1.01 15.50
N HIS A 108 13.35 -1.47 16.62
CA HIS A 108 13.63 -0.92 17.94
C HIS A 108 15.00 -1.33 18.44
N PHE A 109 15.28 -2.64 18.53
CA PHE A 109 16.49 -3.17 19.21
C PHE A 109 17.75 -3.11 18.32
N ILE A 110 17.61 -3.27 17.01
CA ILE A 110 18.74 -3.24 16.08
C ILE A 110 18.87 -1.88 15.43
N GLY A 111 17.73 -1.29 14.99
CA GLY A 111 17.70 0.02 14.34
C GLY A 111 17.76 1.21 15.29
N GLY A 112 17.62 1.02 16.61
CA GLY A 112 17.65 2.08 17.61
C GLY A 112 16.47 3.08 17.51
N LEU A 113 15.40 2.71 16.80
CA LEU A 113 14.23 3.58 16.61
C LEU A 113 13.35 3.60 17.86
N THR A 114 12.61 4.70 18.05
CA THR A 114 11.60 4.77 19.11
C THR A 114 10.49 3.74 18.87
N TRP A 115 9.82 3.31 19.93
CA TRP A 115 8.72 2.33 19.82
C TRP A 115 7.65 2.76 18.85
N THR A 116 7.25 4.04 18.87
CA THR A 116 6.25 4.61 17.97
C THR A 116 6.65 4.40 16.50
N VAL A 117 7.87 4.78 16.15
CA VAL A 117 8.38 4.65 14.77
C VAL A 117 8.55 3.17 14.39
N SER A 118 9.01 2.33 15.33
CA SER A 118 9.21 0.90 15.10
C SER A 118 7.89 0.17 14.82
N ILE A 119 6.85 0.49 15.56
CA ILE A 119 5.51 -0.08 15.37
C ILE A 119 4.93 0.32 14.00
N ILE A 120 5.06 1.58 13.62
CA ILE A 120 4.61 2.07 12.30
C ILE A 120 5.42 1.41 11.18
N LEU A 121 6.74 1.39 11.30
CA LEU A 121 7.62 0.76 10.31
C LEU A 121 7.31 -0.73 10.15
N GLY A 122 7.13 -1.44 11.26
CA GLY A 122 6.74 -2.84 11.24
C GLY A 122 5.41 -3.08 10.52
N ALA A 123 4.42 -2.20 10.73
CA ALA A 123 3.12 -2.28 10.05
C ALA A 123 3.24 -2.03 8.53
N ILE A 124 4.09 -1.10 8.11
CA ILE A 124 4.37 -0.86 6.68
C ILE A 124 5.05 -2.08 6.05
N LEU A 125 5.96 -2.74 6.76
CA LEU A 125 6.72 -3.88 6.26
C LEU A 125 5.90 -5.18 6.14
N ILE A 126 4.68 -5.24 6.67
CA ILE A 126 3.76 -6.37 6.42
C ILE A 126 3.34 -6.42 4.95
N VAL A 127 3.25 -5.26 4.29
CA VAL A 127 2.69 -5.16 2.94
C VAL A 127 3.57 -5.89 1.93
N THR A 128 3.00 -6.93 1.32
CA THR A 128 3.58 -7.67 0.20
C THR A 128 2.68 -7.46 -1.00
N GLY A 129 3.06 -6.55 -1.91
CA GLY A 129 2.22 -6.21 -3.07
C GLY A 129 2.40 -7.16 -4.25
N PRO A 130 1.32 -7.47 -5.02
CA PRO A 130 1.40 -8.31 -6.21
C PRO A 130 2.30 -7.72 -7.29
N THR A 131 2.43 -6.41 -7.36
CA THR A 131 3.31 -5.69 -8.30
C THR A 131 4.79 -6.03 -8.12
N VAL A 132 5.21 -6.38 -6.90
CA VAL A 132 6.58 -6.81 -6.59
C VAL A 132 6.72 -8.33 -6.72
N ILE A 133 5.76 -9.08 -6.18
CA ILE A 133 5.83 -10.56 -6.15
C ILE A 133 5.69 -11.17 -7.54
N MET A 134 4.84 -10.63 -8.43
CA MET A 134 4.62 -11.23 -9.76
C MET A 134 5.88 -11.27 -10.64
N PRO A 135 6.69 -10.21 -10.76
CA PRO A 135 7.97 -10.28 -11.47
C PRO A 135 8.96 -11.27 -10.85
N LEU A 136 9.01 -11.32 -9.50
CA LEU A 136 9.89 -12.25 -8.78
C LEU A 136 9.49 -13.71 -9.01
N LEU A 137 8.21 -14.04 -9.01
CA LEU A 137 7.71 -15.38 -9.29
C LEU A 137 8.05 -15.85 -10.70
N ARG A 138 8.07 -14.93 -11.67
CA ARG A 138 8.45 -15.25 -13.06
C ARG A 138 9.93 -15.64 -13.18
N THR A 139 10.79 -15.01 -12.38
CA THR A 139 12.24 -15.27 -12.39
C THR A 139 12.63 -16.44 -11.50
N ALA A 140 11.95 -16.66 -10.39
CA ALA A 140 12.27 -17.68 -9.38
C ALA A 140 11.95 -19.13 -9.80
N ARG A 141 11.20 -19.33 -10.91
CA ARG A 141 10.82 -20.65 -11.44
C ARG A 141 10.28 -21.61 -10.37
N LEU A 142 9.48 -21.11 -9.45
CA LEU A 142 8.91 -21.89 -8.36
C LEU A 142 7.89 -22.94 -8.87
N PRO A 143 7.74 -24.08 -8.19
CA PRO A 143 6.64 -25.00 -8.43
C PRO A 143 5.28 -24.31 -8.30
N ARG A 144 4.25 -24.82 -9.00
CA ARG A 144 2.92 -24.17 -9.08
C ARG A 144 2.29 -23.87 -7.72
N ARG A 145 2.41 -24.80 -6.76
CA ARG A 145 1.80 -24.63 -5.42
C ARG A 145 2.40 -23.47 -4.62
N PRO A 146 3.73 -23.38 -4.38
CA PRO A 146 4.34 -22.23 -3.73
C PRO A 146 4.09 -20.93 -4.47
N ALA A 147 4.16 -20.92 -5.81
CA ALA A 147 3.93 -19.73 -6.61
C ALA A 147 2.49 -19.21 -6.46
N SER A 148 1.50 -20.10 -6.47
CA SER A 148 0.10 -19.75 -6.24
C SER A 148 -0.11 -19.21 -4.83
N LEU A 149 0.50 -19.83 -3.82
CA LEU A 149 0.37 -19.42 -2.42
C LEU A 149 0.92 -18.01 -2.20
N LEU A 150 2.12 -17.70 -2.72
CA LEU A 150 2.72 -16.38 -2.62
C LEU A 150 1.94 -15.32 -3.40
N ARG A 151 1.39 -15.68 -4.58
CA ARG A 151 0.51 -14.78 -5.33
C ARG A 151 -0.72 -14.38 -4.52
N TRP A 152 -1.41 -15.37 -3.94
CA TRP A 152 -2.61 -15.13 -3.18
C TRP A 152 -2.35 -14.39 -1.87
N GLU A 153 -1.25 -14.72 -1.20
CA GLU A 153 -0.80 -14.00 -0.01
C GLU A 153 -0.59 -12.51 -0.36
N ALA A 154 0.16 -12.21 -1.41
CA ALA A 154 0.44 -10.84 -1.82
C ALA A 154 -0.83 -10.05 -2.20
N ILE A 155 -1.81 -10.68 -2.87
CA ILE A 155 -3.08 -10.04 -3.24
C ILE A 155 -3.92 -9.72 -1.99
N ILE A 156 -3.94 -10.62 -1.01
CA ILE A 156 -4.77 -10.47 0.19
C ILE A 156 -4.10 -9.53 1.20
N VAL A 157 -2.78 -9.63 1.37
CA VAL A 157 -2.05 -8.86 2.39
C VAL A 157 -1.89 -7.39 1.98
N ASP A 158 -1.83 -7.09 0.69
CA ASP A 158 -1.67 -5.72 0.18
C ASP A 158 -2.73 -4.74 0.76
N PRO A 159 -4.05 -4.93 0.53
CA PRO A 159 -5.06 -4.05 1.12
C PRO A 159 -5.14 -4.15 2.65
N ILE A 160 -4.96 -5.35 3.21
CA ILE A 160 -5.00 -5.55 4.67
C ILE A 160 -3.82 -4.85 5.33
N GLY A 161 -2.61 -4.99 4.79
CA GLY A 161 -1.41 -4.37 5.32
C GLY A 161 -1.46 -2.84 5.26
N ALA A 162 -2.02 -2.28 4.17
CA ALA A 162 -2.23 -0.84 4.08
C ALA A 162 -3.18 -0.32 5.18
N ILE A 163 -4.27 -1.03 5.46
CA ILE A 163 -5.18 -0.71 6.58
C ILE A 163 -4.43 -0.81 7.92
N PHE A 164 -3.64 -1.86 8.13
CA PHE A 164 -2.81 -2.00 9.34
C PHE A 164 -1.83 -0.85 9.52
N ALA A 165 -1.16 -0.42 8.45
CA ALA A 165 -0.22 0.71 8.49
C ALA A 165 -0.92 2.02 8.88
N VAL A 166 -2.11 2.28 8.33
CA VAL A 166 -2.92 3.45 8.69
C VAL A 166 -3.36 3.38 10.15
N ILE A 167 -3.86 2.23 10.61
CA ILE A 167 -4.28 2.05 12.02
C ILE A 167 -3.09 2.26 12.96
N ALA A 168 -1.92 1.70 12.65
CA ALA A 168 -0.72 1.87 13.46
C ALA A 168 -0.26 3.34 13.51
N TYR A 169 -0.33 4.03 12.38
CA TYR A 169 0.02 5.46 12.29
C TYR A 169 -0.95 6.33 13.09
N GLU A 170 -2.25 6.22 12.83
CA GLU A 170 -3.29 6.99 13.53
C GLU A 170 -3.28 6.70 15.04
N GLY A 171 -3.12 5.43 15.43
CA GLY A 171 -2.99 5.05 16.83
C GLY A 171 -1.78 5.69 17.50
N ALA A 172 -0.63 5.67 16.83
CA ALA A 172 0.61 6.25 17.35
C ALA A 172 0.54 7.77 17.47
N VAL A 173 -0.02 8.45 16.46
CA VAL A 173 -0.19 9.91 16.47
C VAL A 173 -1.19 10.33 17.56
N SER A 174 -2.34 9.67 17.63
CA SER A 174 -3.38 9.99 18.64
C SER A 174 -2.87 9.79 20.07
N LEU A 175 -2.09 8.74 20.33
CA LEU A 175 -1.47 8.54 21.64
C LEU A 175 -0.42 9.61 21.96
N ALA A 176 0.35 10.06 20.96
CA ALA A 176 1.32 11.14 21.14
C ALA A 176 0.65 12.49 21.40
N GLU A 177 -0.55 12.72 20.87
CA GLU A 177 -1.38 13.88 21.11
C GLU A 177 -2.15 13.83 22.45
N GLY A 178 -2.01 12.74 23.21
CA GLY A 178 -2.64 12.56 24.51
C GLY A 178 -4.09 12.08 24.47
N HIS A 179 -4.57 11.63 23.32
CA HIS A 179 -5.89 11.04 23.19
C HIS A 179 -5.94 9.65 23.86
N GLY A 180 -7.06 9.37 24.53
CA GLY A 180 -7.26 8.07 25.18
C GLY A 180 -7.45 6.94 24.16
N LEU A 181 -7.01 5.73 24.50
CA LEU A 181 -7.19 4.54 23.65
C LEU A 181 -8.63 4.33 23.18
N MET A 182 -9.61 4.68 24.00
CA MET A 182 -11.04 4.58 23.64
C MET A 182 -11.41 5.56 22.53
N GLU A 183 -10.90 6.78 22.57
CA GLU A 183 -11.14 7.78 21.53
C GLU A 183 -10.53 7.36 20.20
N VAL A 184 -9.29 6.85 20.23
CA VAL A 184 -8.60 6.28 19.06
C VAL A 184 -9.42 5.11 18.49
N ALA A 185 -9.87 4.18 19.32
CA ALA A 185 -10.67 3.05 18.89
C ALA A 185 -12.01 3.47 18.25
N MET A 186 -12.66 4.49 18.79
CA MET A 186 -13.91 5.02 18.22
C MET A 186 -13.68 5.71 16.87
N ARG A 187 -12.63 6.51 16.74
CA ARG A 187 -12.27 7.18 15.47
C ARG A 187 -11.96 6.15 14.38
N LEU A 188 -11.10 5.18 14.68
CA LEU A 188 -10.73 4.13 13.74
C LEU A 188 -11.92 3.22 13.40
N GLY A 189 -12.70 2.81 14.38
CA GLY A 189 -13.92 2.03 14.18
C GLY A 189 -14.94 2.77 13.33
N GLY A 190 -15.16 4.05 13.61
CA GLY A 190 -16.02 4.93 12.80
C GLY A 190 -15.55 5.04 11.36
N ALA A 191 -14.26 5.26 11.12
CA ALA A 191 -13.69 5.33 9.78
C ALA A 191 -13.87 4.01 9.00
N ILE A 192 -13.66 2.86 9.63
CA ILE A 192 -13.86 1.54 9.02
C ILE A 192 -15.34 1.33 8.67
N ILE A 193 -16.26 1.66 9.57
CA ILE A 193 -17.70 1.51 9.32
C ILE A 193 -18.13 2.41 8.16
N ILE A 194 -17.78 3.70 8.20
CA ILE A 194 -18.14 4.66 7.14
C ILE A 194 -17.54 4.19 5.79
N GLY A 195 -16.26 3.82 5.76
CA GLY A 195 -15.60 3.32 4.57
C GLY A 195 -16.28 2.06 4.02
N THR A 196 -16.68 1.14 4.88
CA THR A 196 -17.41 -0.08 4.49
C THR A 196 -18.79 0.24 3.90
N VAL A 197 -19.53 1.15 4.51
CA VAL A 197 -20.85 1.58 4.02
C VAL A 197 -20.71 2.24 2.65
N ILE A 198 -19.76 3.15 2.48
CA ILE A 198 -19.50 3.82 1.19
C ILE A 198 -19.10 2.79 0.12
N ALA A 199 -18.19 1.86 0.46
CA ALA A 199 -17.75 0.81 -0.46
C ALA A 199 -18.90 -0.09 -0.90
N LEU A 200 -19.76 -0.52 0.01
CA LEU A 200 -20.95 -1.32 -0.28
C LEU A 200 -21.96 -0.55 -1.13
N ALA A 201 -22.21 0.72 -0.83
CA ALA A 201 -23.11 1.56 -1.63
C ALA A 201 -22.57 1.72 -3.06
N THR A 202 -21.29 2.06 -3.20
CA THR A 202 -20.62 2.24 -4.49
C THR A 202 -20.61 0.95 -5.30
N SER A 203 -20.30 -0.19 -4.67
CA SER A 203 -20.30 -1.50 -5.36
C SER A 203 -21.69 -1.86 -5.89
N ARG A 204 -22.75 -1.58 -5.13
CA ARG A 204 -24.13 -1.80 -5.59
C ARG A 204 -24.51 -0.87 -6.73
N LEU A 205 -24.11 0.39 -6.67
CA LEU A 205 -24.35 1.35 -7.76
C LEU A 205 -23.66 0.92 -9.05
N ILE A 206 -22.39 0.50 -8.98
CA ILE A 206 -21.63 -0.01 -10.12
C ILE A 206 -22.30 -1.27 -10.66
N ALA A 207 -22.64 -2.23 -9.81
CA ALA A 207 -23.32 -3.45 -10.23
C ALA A 207 -24.68 -3.15 -10.91
N ALA A 208 -25.46 -2.21 -10.38
CA ALA A 208 -26.71 -1.77 -10.98
C ALA A 208 -26.49 -1.06 -12.33
N ALA A 209 -25.41 -0.30 -12.49
CA ALA A 209 -25.04 0.35 -13.74
C ALA A 209 -24.66 -0.68 -14.82
N PHE A 210 -23.90 -1.71 -14.46
CA PHE A 210 -23.59 -2.84 -15.37
C PHE A 210 -24.85 -3.59 -15.80
N VAL A 211 -25.71 -3.96 -14.85
CA VAL A 211 -26.98 -4.67 -15.18
C VAL A 211 -27.87 -3.84 -16.08
N ARG A 212 -27.84 -2.51 -15.99
CA ARG A 212 -28.60 -1.60 -16.83
C ARG A 212 -27.93 -1.25 -18.17
N GLY A 213 -26.76 -1.82 -18.46
CA GLY A 213 -26.02 -1.54 -19.69
C GLY A 213 -25.50 -0.10 -19.83
N LEU A 214 -25.36 0.60 -18.70
CA LEU A 214 -24.86 1.98 -18.68
C LEU A 214 -23.32 2.06 -18.79
N VAL A 215 -22.63 0.93 -18.63
CA VAL A 215 -21.18 0.81 -18.74
C VAL A 215 -20.90 -0.20 -19.86
N PRO A 216 -20.12 0.15 -20.90
CA PRO A 216 -19.72 -0.79 -21.96
C PRO A 216 -18.81 -1.87 -21.37
N GLU A 217 -18.90 -3.10 -21.92
CA GLU A 217 -18.01 -4.23 -21.58
C GLU A 217 -16.55 -3.96 -21.94
#